data_4de99908497d29cfb0151a611501b0c5
#
_entry.id   4de99908497d29cfb0151a611501b0c5
#
_cell.length_a   1.000
_cell.length_b   1.000
_cell.length_c   1.000
_cell.angle_alpha   90.00
_cell.angle_beta   90.00
_cell.angle_gamma   90.00
#
_symmetry.space_group_name_H-M   'P 1'
#
loop_
_entity.id
_entity.type
_entity.pdbx_description
1 polymer ?
#
loop_
_entity_poly.entity_id
_entity_poly.type
_entity_poly.pdbx_seq_one_letter_code
_entity_poly.pdbx_strand_id
1 'polypeptide(L)'
;MARPTIFSEELADAICERLAAGESLIRICGGDDFPSDGTVYRWIATIPAFRDKYAQARSVQAERMADEILDIADDGRNDKWTDSEGVVRVDNDVIARSRLRVDARKWLMSKMLPKKYGDRVAQEISGPDGGPLQVDKVERVIVRGNAAD
;
A
#
# COMPACT_ATOMS: atom_id res chain seq x y z
N MET A 1 -17.56 5.30 -25.79
CA MET A 1 -16.29 5.12 -26.55
C MET A 1 -15.64 3.82 -26.11
N ALA A 2 -14.82 3.17 -26.96
CA ALA A 2 -14.11 1.97 -26.54
C ALA A 2 -13.00 2.34 -25.55
N ARG A 3 -12.83 1.56 -24.49
CA ARG A 3 -11.78 1.78 -23.48
C ARG A 3 -10.39 1.71 -24.12
N PRO A 4 -9.42 2.56 -23.70
CA PRO A 4 -8.06 2.51 -24.21
C PRO A 4 -7.42 1.13 -23.88
N THR A 5 -6.85 0.48 -24.88
CA THR A 5 -6.13 -0.80 -24.75
C THR A 5 -4.67 -0.68 -25.17
N ILE A 6 -4.32 0.42 -25.82
CA ILE A 6 -2.97 0.73 -26.28
C ILE A 6 -2.28 1.56 -25.20
N PHE A 7 -1.05 1.17 -24.87
CA PHE A 7 -0.22 1.91 -23.92
C PHE A 7 0.19 3.28 -24.50
N SER A 8 0.09 4.32 -23.67
CA SER A 8 0.74 5.61 -23.92
C SER A 8 1.33 6.14 -22.60
N GLU A 9 2.36 6.96 -22.69
CA GLU A 9 3.01 7.56 -21.51
C GLU A 9 2.03 8.49 -20.77
N GLU A 10 1.21 9.26 -21.47
CA GLU A 10 0.22 10.17 -20.88
C GLU A 10 -0.79 9.40 -20.04
N LEU A 11 -1.24 8.23 -20.53
CA LEU A 11 -2.18 7.39 -19.82
C LEU A 11 -1.52 6.70 -18.61
N ALA A 12 -0.27 6.29 -18.75
CA ALA A 12 0.53 5.75 -17.67
C ALA A 12 0.74 6.79 -16.55
N ASP A 13 1.06 8.03 -16.92
CA ASP A 13 1.24 9.14 -15.98
C ASP A 13 -0.08 9.46 -15.26
N ALA A 14 -1.18 9.58 -15.97
CA ALA A 14 -2.49 9.84 -15.38
C ALA A 14 -2.91 8.75 -14.38
N ILE A 15 -2.65 7.47 -14.67
CA ILE A 15 -2.90 6.36 -13.75
C ILE A 15 -2.04 6.52 -12.49
N CYS A 16 -0.74 6.77 -12.65
CA CYS A 16 0.19 6.89 -11.52
C CYS A 16 -0.11 8.12 -10.65
N GLU A 17 -0.47 9.26 -11.24
CA GLU A 17 -0.87 10.46 -10.52
C GLU A 17 -2.12 10.21 -9.65
N ARG A 18 -3.15 9.57 -10.19
CA ARG A 18 -4.36 9.24 -9.44
C ARG A 18 -4.11 8.22 -8.34
N LEU A 19 -3.23 7.24 -8.56
CA LEU A 19 -2.79 6.30 -7.52
C LEU A 19 -2.08 7.06 -6.39
N ALA A 20 -1.11 7.91 -6.73
CA ALA A 20 -0.38 8.73 -5.76
C ALA A 20 -1.32 9.68 -5.01
N ALA A 21 -2.39 10.16 -5.64
CA ALA A 21 -3.45 10.94 -5.01
C ALA A 21 -4.36 10.14 -4.06
N GLY A 22 -4.16 8.82 -3.92
CA GLY A 22 -4.88 7.97 -2.97
C GLY A 22 -6.02 7.15 -3.58
N GLU A 23 -6.28 7.24 -4.89
CA GLU A 23 -7.33 6.46 -5.52
C GLU A 23 -6.92 4.99 -5.68
N SER A 24 -7.90 4.08 -5.61
CA SER A 24 -7.65 2.67 -5.92
C SER A 24 -7.60 2.43 -7.42
N LEU A 25 -6.80 1.46 -7.87
CA LEU A 25 -6.72 1.10 -9.30
C LEU A 25 -8.09 0.75 -9.88
N ILE A 26 -8.92 0.01 -9.14
CA ILE A 26 -10.28 -0.36 -9.57
C ILE A 26 -11.13 0.90 -9.84
N ARG A 27 -11.02 1.92 -8.97
CA ARG A 27 -11.75 3.17 -9.14
C ARG A 27 -11.26 3.96 -10.36
N ILE A 28 -9.95 4.01 -10.57
CA ILE A 28 -9.32 4.66 -11.75
C ILE A 28 -9.81 3.99 -13.03
N CYS A 29 -9.77 2.65 -13.06
CA CYS A 29 -10.19 1.85 -14.20
C CYS A 29 -11.72 1.70 -14.35
N GLY A 30 -12.51 2.29 -13.44
CA GLY A 30 -13.97 2.27 -13.49
C GLY A 30 -14.57 3.18 -14.57
N GLY A 31 -13.82 4.18 -15.04
CA GLY A 31 -14.23 5.09 -16.11
C GLY A 31 -13.91 4.56 -17.51
N ASP A 32 -14.61 5.10 -18.53
CA ASP A 32 -14.39 4.70 -19.94
C ASP A 32 -13.13 5.31 -20.55
N ASP A 33 -12.57 6.36 -19.93
CA ASP A 33 -11.35 7.02 -20.37
C ASP A 33 -10.07 6.27 -19.96
N PHE A 34 -10.20 5.23 -19.13
CA PHE A 34 -9.09 4.44 -18.63
C PHE A 34 -9.21 2.97 -19.06
N PRO A 35 -8.06 2.27 -19.21
CA PRO A 35 -8.04 0.85 -19.51
C PRO A 35 -8.67 0.03 -18.37
N SER A 36 -9.02 -1.22 -18.65
CA SER A 36 -9.37 -2.14 -17.57
C SER A 36 -8.16 -2.41 -16.68
N ASP A 37 -8.41 -2.72 -15.40
CA ASP A 37 -7.37 -3.13 -14.44
C ASP A 37 -6.52 -4.29 -14.95
N GLY A 38 -7.13 -5.28 -15.61
CA GLY A 38 -6.41 -6.37 -16.26
C GLY A 38 -5.44 -5.90 -17.35
N THR A 39 -5.78 -4.83 -18.09
CA THR A 39 -4.87 -4.22 -19.07
C THR A 39 -3.69 -3.55 -18.35
N VAL A 40 -3.95 -2.82 -17.27
CA VAL A 40 -2.90 -2.18 -16.46
C VAL A 40 -1.95 -3.23 -15.86
N TYR A 41 -2.46 -4.32 -15.29
CA TYR A 41 -1.61 -5.41 -14.78
C TYR A 41 -0.75 -6.06 -15.87
N ARG A 42 -1.28 -6.22 -17.09
CA ARG A 42 -0.49 -6.68 -18.22
C ARG A 42 0.64 -5.71 -18.57
N TRP A 43 0.40 -4.40 -18.56
CA TRP A 43 1.43 -3.38 -18.80
C TRP A 43 2.51 -3.39 -17.71
N ILE A 44 2.13 -3.55 -16.44
CA ILE A 44 3.09 -3.71 -15.33
C ILE A 44 4.00 -4.94 -15.57
N ALA A 45 3.45 -6.03 -16.09
CA ALA A 45 4.20 -7.24 -16.36
C ALA A 45 5.14 -7.12 -17.58
N THR A 46 4.74 -6.35 -18.60
CA THR A 46 5.42 -6.32 -19.90
C THR A 46 6.26 -5.08 -20.17
N ILE A 47 6.03 -3.97 -19.44
CA ILE A 47 6.69 -2.68 -19.66
C ILE A 47 7.47 -2.29 -18.39
N PRO A 48 8.80 -2.53 -18.34
CA PRO A 48 9.61 -2.28 -17.14
C PRO A 48 9.52 -0.83 -16.65
N ALA A 49 9.60 0.16 -17.55
CA ALA A 49 9.51 1.58 -17.20
C ALA A 49 8.18 1.93 -16.51
N PHE A 50 7.06 1.38 -16.99
CA PHE A 50 5.76 1.58 -16.35
C PHE A 50 5.68 0.87 -14.99
N ARG A 51 6.21 -0.33 -14.87
CA ARG A 51 6.28 -1.06 -13.59
C ARG A 51 6.99 -0.25 -12.52
N ASP A 52 8.14 0.36 -12.86
CA ASP A 52 8.92 1.15 -11.92
C ASP A 52 8.17 2.44 -11.52
N LYS A 53 7.56 3.13 -12.48
CA LYS A 53 6.71 4.30 -12.26
C LYS A 53 5.48 3.95 -11.38
N TYR A 54 4.83 2.83 -11.65
CA TYR A 54 3.70 2.33 -10.86
C TYR A 54 4.11 2.01 -9.41
N ALA A 55 5.27 1.35 -9.22
CA ALA A 55 5.79 1.05 -7.88
C ALA A 55 6.08 2.33 -7.09
N GLN A 56 6.63 3.35 -7.73
CA GLN A 56 6.86 4.66 -7.12
C GLN A 56 5.53 5.33 -6.73
N ALA A 57 4.53 5.34 -7.61
CA ALA A 57 3.21 5.89 -7.31
C ALA A 57 2.55 5.19 -6.10
N ARG A 58 2.68 3.86 -5.99
CA ARG A 58 2.21 3.09 -4.84
C ARG A 58 2.95 3.44 -3.55
N SER A 59 4.24 3.73 -3.63
CA SER A 59 5.01 4.20 -2.46
C SER A 59 4.53 5.58 -1.99
N VAL A 60 4.29 6.51 -2.91
CA VAL A 60 3.71 7.83 -2.57
C VAL A 60 2.30 7.68 -1.98
N GLN A 61 1.50 6.78 -2.53
CA GLN A 61 0.16 6.48 -1.98
C GLN A 61 0.24 6.00 -0.52
N ALA A 62 1.22 5.17 -0.18
CA ALA A 62 1.39 4.69 1.20
C ALA A 62 1.81 5.82 2.15
N GLU A 63 2.67 6.75 1.73
CA GLU A 63 3.01 7.94 2.52
C GLU A 63 1.76 8.80 2.78
N ARG A 64 0.96 9.05 1.75
CA ARG A 64 -0.30 9.79 1.89
C ARG A 64 -1.27 9.12 2.87
N MET A 65 -1.33 7.80 2.90
CA MET A 65 -2.17 7.07 3.86
C MET A 65 -1.73 7.34 5.31
N ALA A 66 -0.43 7.58 5.56
CA ALA A 66 0.06 7.93 6.89
C ALA A 66 -0.49 9.30 7.34
N ASP A 67 -0.47 10.30 6.45
CA ASP A 67 -1.04 11.62 6.74
C ASP A 67 -2.56 11.54 6.94
N GLU A 68 -3.27 10.80 6.08
CA GLU A 68 -4.72 10.61 6.19
C GLU A 68 -5.15 9.92 7.50
N ILE A 69 -4.30 9.09 8.11
CA ILE A 69 -4.58 8.47 9.42
C ILE A 69 -4.72 9.56 10.49
N LEU A 70 -3.82 10.54 10.49
CA LEU A 70 -3.85 11.66 11.44
C LEU A 70 -5.12 12.50 11.23
N ASP A 71 -5.40 12.88 9.98
CA ASP A 71 -6.59 13.65 9.64
C ASP A 71 -7.89 12.94 10.06
N ILE A 72 -7.98 11.61 9.86
CA ILE A 72 -9.16 10.83 10.25
C ILE A 72 -9.26 10.70 11.76
N ALA A 73 -8.13 10.50 12.45
CA ALA A 73 -8.10 10.30 13.89
C ALA A 73 -8.46 11.58 14.67
N ASP A 74 -8.06 12.74 14.11
CA ASP A 74 -8.29 14.05 14.75
C ASP A 74 -9.62 14.69 14.35
N ASP A 75 -10.33 14.15 13.34
CA ASP A 75 -11.61 14.67 12.88
C ASP A 75 -12.80 14.14 13.71
N GLY A 76 -13.09 14.80 14.79
CA GLY A 76 -14.28 14.51 15.65
C GLY A 76 -15.55 15.28 15.28
N ARG A 77 -15.60 16.01 14.15
CA ARG A 77 -16.72 16.93 13.81
C ARG A 77 -18.08 16.24 13.72
N ASN A 78 -18.11 14.98 13.28
CA ASN A 78 -19.32 14.20 13.07
C ASN A 78 -19.55 13.12 14.15
N ASP A 79 -18.73 13.09 15.19
CA ASP A 79 -18.84 12.10 16.28
C ASP A 79 -20.09 12.29 17.15
N LYS A 80 -20.70 13.47 17.04
CA LYS A 80 -21.88 13.85 17.82
C LYS A 80 -22.91 14.52 16.92
N TRP A 81 -24.18 14.31 17.23
CA TRP A 81 -25.29 14.97 16.58
C TRP A 81 -26.31 15.39 17.63
N THR A 82 -27.16 16.36 17.32
CA THR A 82 -28.22 16.85 18.21
C THR A 82 -29.56 16.35 17.71
N ASP A 83 -30.31 15.69 18.58
CA ASP A 83 -31.65 15.19 18.25
C ASP A 83 -32.70 16.31 18.23
N SER A 84 -33.95 15.96 17.86
CA SER A 84 -35.08 16.92 17.78
C SER A 84 -35.48 17.54 19.11
N GLU A 85 -35.00 16.96 20.22
CA GLU A 85 -35.24 17.45 21.57
C GLU A 85 -34.12 18.35 22.10
N GLY A 86 -33.09 18.59 21.26
CA GLY A 86 -31.90 19.38 21.61
C GLY A 86 -30.82 18.61 22.41
N VAL A 87 -30.96 17.29 22.53
CA VAL A 87 -30.00 16.45 23.28
C VAL A 87 -28.87 16.05 22.37
N VAL A 88 -27.63 16.25 22.85
CA VAL A 88 -26.42 15.81 22.12
C VAL A 88 -26.24 14.31 22.29
N ARG A 89 -26.15 13.61 21.17
CA ARG A 89 -25.91 12.15 21.11
C ARG A 89 -24.61 11.83 20.40
N VAL A 90 -23.98 10.72 20.79
CA VAL A 90 -22.78 10.21 20.14
C VAL A 90 -23.18 9.35 18.94
N ASP A 91 -22.52 9.58 17.80
CA ASP A 91 -22.68 8.76 16.61
C ASP A 91 -21.61 7.65 16.56
N ASN A 92 -21.98 6.50 17.13
CA ASN A 92 -21.08 5.35 17.18
C ASN A 92 -20.75 4.78 15.79
N ASP A 93 -21.61 4.96 14.78
CA ASP A 93 -21.37 4.47 13.43
C ASP A 93 -20.29 5.29 12.73
N VAL A 94 -20.27 6.61 12.93
CA VAL A 94 -19.20 7.49 12.43
C VAL A 94 -17.87 7.15 13.08
N ILE A 95 -17.86 7.00 14.42
CA ILE A 95 -16.65 6.63 15.17
C ILE A 95 -16.12 5.26 14.72
N ALA A 96 -17.01 4.25 14.61
CA ALA A 96 -16.60 2.92 14.15
C ALA A 96 -16.07 2.93 12.72
N ARG A 97 -16.66 3.72 11.83
CA ARG A 97 -16.16 3.88 10.45
C ARG A 97 -14.80 4.58 10.40
N SER A 98 -14.59 5.62 11.19
CA SER A 98 -13.30 6.31 11.30
C SER A 98 -12.21 5.35 11.78
N ARG A 99 -12.48 4.55 12.81
CA ARG A 99 -11.59 3.50 13.29
C ARG A 99 -11.26 2.47 12.20
N LEU A 100 -12.27 1.97 11.48
CA LEU A 100 -12.07 1.02 10.37
C LEU A 100 -11.20 1.62 9.26
N ARG A 101 -11.39 2.91 8.93
CA ARG A 101 -10.57 3.61 7.93
C ARG A 101 -9.11 3.72 8.37
N VAL A 102 -8.85 4.02 9.63
CA VAL A 102 -7.50 4.08 10.20
C VAL A 102 -6.85 2.69 10.17
N ASP A 103 -7.54 1.66 10.68
CA ASP A 103 -7.00 0.30 10.75
C ASP A 103 -6.70 -0.28 9.36
N ALA A 104 -7.58 -0.08 8.38
CA ALA A 104 -7.37 -0.52 7.01
C ALA A 104 -6.14 0.15 6.38
N ARG A 105 -5.93 1.47 6.60
CA ARG A 105 -4.76 2.19 6.10
C ARG A 105 -3.47 1.74 6.77
N LYS A 106 -3.45 1.60 8.09
CA LYS A 106 -2.30 1.08 8.84
C LYS A 106 -1.87 -0.28 8.31
N TRP A 107 -2.82 -1.19 8.14
CA TRP A 107 -2.54 -2.52 7.62
C TRP A 107 -1.96 -2.44 6.20
N LEU A 108 -2.59 -1.70 5.30
CA LEU A 108 -2.18 -1.62 3.90
C LEU A 108 -0.79 -0.98 3.76
N MET A 109 -0.54 0.17 4.41
CA MET A 109 0.76 0.83 4.32
C MET A 109 1.89 -0.02 4.91
N SER A 110 1.64 -0.81 5.98
CA SER A 110 2.62 -1.74 6.53
C SER A 110 3.02 -2.85 5.54
N LYS A 111 2.11 -3.24 4.63
CA LYS A 111 2.39 -4.20 3.56
C LYS A 111 3.04 -3.56 2.34
N MET A 112 2.71 -2.31 2.02
CA MET A 112 3.27 -1.59 0.89
C MET A 112 4.70 -1.10 1.17
N LEU A 113 4.97 -0.61 2.37
CA LEU A 113 6.27 -0.11 2.81
C LEU A 113 6.72 -0.77 4.14
N PRO A 114 7.00 -2.08 4.13
CA PRO A 114 7.28 -2.83 5.37
C PRO A 114 8.54 -2.36 6.10
N LYS A 115 9.52 -1.83 5.38
CA LYS A 115 10.75 -1.29 6.00
C LYS A 115 10.51 -0.01 6.80
N LYS A 116 9.48 0.76 6.45
CA LYS A 116 9.16 2.06 7.08
C LYS A 116 8.03 1.92 8.10
N TYR A 117 6.98 1.19 7.75
CA TYR A 117 5.73 1.10 8.51
C TYR A 117 5.38 -0.32 8.98
N GLY A 118 6.21 -1.30 8.69
CA GLY A 118 6.01 -2.67 9.18
C GLY A 118 6.46 -2.83 10.63
N ASP A 119 5.89 -3.83 11.29
CA ASP A 119 6.32 -4.20 12.64
C ASP A 119 7.76 -4.71 12.61
N ARG A 120 8.58 -4.26 13.57
CA ARG A 120 9.91 -4.80 13.76
C ARG A 120 9.78 -6.13 14.50
N VAL A 121 10.07 -7.22 13.83
CA VAL A 121 10.25 -8.52 14.47
C VAL A 121 11.73 -8.64 14.86
N ALA A 122 12.04 -8.48 16.15
CA ALA A 122 13.34 -8.84 16.69
C ALA A 122 13.31 -10.34 17.01
N GLN A 123 14.02 -11.15 16.22
CA GLN A 123 14.20 -12.57 16.50
C GLN A 123 15.54 -12.74 17.19
N GLU A 124 15.52 -13.01 18.49
CA GLU A 124 16.70 -13.41 19.23
C GLU A 124 16.88 -14.91 19.07
N ILE A 125 17.93 -15.30 18.37
CA ILE A 125 18.27 -16.71 18.17
C ILE A 125 19.34 -17.04 19.20
N SER A 126 18.99 -17.82 20.21
CA SER A 126 19.91 -18.32 21.23
C SER A 126 20.16 -19.81 21.06
N GLY A 127 21.31 -20.27 21.50
CA GLY A 127 21.65 -21.67 21.57
C GLY A 127 20.90 -22.40 22.72
N PRO A 128 21.16 -23.69 22.93
CA PRO A 128 20.61 -24.44 24.06
C PRO A 128 20.84 -23.72 25.40
N ASP A 129 19.84 -23.72 26.25
CA ASP A 129 19.83 -23.05 27.55
C ASP A 129 20.01 -21.51 27.53
N GLY A 130 19.69 -20.87 26.41
CA GLY A 130 19.80 -19.40 26.27
C GLY A 130 21.23 -18.91 26.07
N GLY A 131 22.18 -19.78 25.82
CA GLY A 131 23.58 -19.45 25.55
C GLY A 131 23.80 -18.95 24.12
N PRO A 132 25.03 -18.52 23.74
CA PRO A 132 25.36 -18.12 22.41
C PRO A 132 25.22 -19.28 21.41
N LEU A 133 24.80 -18.98 20.17
CA LEU A 133 24.79 -19.97 19.08
C LEU A 133 26.19 -20.47 18.82
N GLN A 134 26.38 -21.79 18.97
CA GLN A 134 27.62 -22.45 18.60
C GLN A 134 27.55 -22.85 17.11
N VAL A 135 28.44 -22.31 16.29
CA VAL A 135 28.56 -22.67 14.88
C VAL A 135 29.77 -23.58 14.73
N ASP A 136 29.54 -24.88 14.62
CA ASP A 136 30.63 -25.88 14.54
C ASP A 136 31.32 -25.88 13.18
N LYS A 137 30.64 -25.47 12.10
CA LYS A 137 31.22 -25.45 10.76
C LYS A 137 30.53 -24.40 9.88
N VAL A 138 31.35 -23.60 9.18
CA VAL A 138 30.90 -22.73 8.07
C VAL A 138 31.55 -23.22 6.78
N GLU A 139 30.76 -23.70 5.83
CA GLU A 139 31.24 -24.13 4.51
C GLU A 139 30.82 -23.09 3.46
N ARG A 140 31.80 -22.49 2.78
CA ARG A 140 31.58 -21.55 1.68
C ARG A 140 31.77 -22.24 0.36
N VAL A 141 30.68 -22.49 -0.37
CA VAL A 141 30.71 -23.01 -1.73
C VAL A 141 30.69 -21.84 -2.72
N ILE A 142 31.77 -21.69 -3.49
CA ILE A 142 31.83 -20.72 -4.59
C ILE A 142 31.36 -21.42 -5.86
N VAL A 143 30.13 -21.15 -6.28
CA VAL A 143 29.62 -21.62 -7.56
C VAL A 143 30.08 -20.64 -8.63
N ARG A 144 31.01 -21.07 -9.49
CA ARG A 144 31.37 -20.31 -10.71
C ARG A 144 30.28 -20.59 -11.74
N GLY A 145 29.58 -19.53 -12.18
CA GLY A 145 28.68 -19.64 -13.33
C GLY A 145 29.50 -20.06 -14.55
N ASN A 146 29.03 -21.09 -15.28
CA ASN A 146 29.60 -21.41 -16.60
C ASN A 146 29.40 -20.19 -17.49
N ALA A 147 30.51 -19.61 -17.96
CA ALA A 147 30.46 -18.75 -19.13
C ALA A 147 30.03 -19.66 -20.29
N ALA A 148 28.79 -19.50 -20.75
CA ALA A 148 28.35 -20.10 -22.00
C ALA A 148 29.04 -19.33 -23.13
N ASP A 149 29.76 -20.06 -23.98
CA ASP A 149 30.28 -19.62 -25.27
C ASP A 149 29.16 -19.09 -26.18
#